data_eff8458b96125922da3a6447ae5cb78e
#
_entry.id   eff8458b96125922da3a6447ae5cb78e
#
_cell.length_a   1.000
_cell.length_b   1.000
_cell.length_c   1.000
_cell.angle_alpha   90.00
_cell.angle_beta   90.00
_cell.angle_gamma   90.00
#
_symmetry.space_group_name_H-M   'P 1'
#
loop_
_entity.id
_entity.type
_entity.pdbx_description
1 polymer ?
#
loop_
_entity_poly.entity_id
_entity_poly.type
_entity_poly.pdbx_seq_one_letter_code
_entity_poly.pdbx_strand_id
1 'polypeptide(L)'
;DKDSGVIYLQDAPMDLTPREQALLRALLAQPGRALPKERLYELVFPGQSEVQYEAIEVVVYRLRKKLTGTGATLMTLRGLGYLLKTET
;
A
#
# COMPACT_ATOMS: atom_id res chain seq x y z
N ASP A 1 -11.26 1.83 -9.35
CA ASP A 1 -11.27 2.68 -10.53
C ASP A 1 -10.10 3.65 -10.48
N LYS A 2 -9.16 3.47 -11.40
CA LYS A 2 -7.94 4.27 -11.41
C LYS A 2 -8.19 5.70 -11.89
N ASP A 3 -9.18 5.90 -12.73
CA ASP A 3 -9.44 7.21 -13.33
C ASP A 3 -10.06 8.18 -12.32
N SER A 4 -10.90 7.68 -11.43
CA SER A 4 -11.57 8.54 -10.46
C SER A 4 -10.74 8.81 -9.22
N GLY A 5 -9.66 8.05 -9.03
CA GLY A 5 -8.86 8.16 -7.81
C GLY A 5 -9.44 7.44 -6.62
N VAL A 6 -10.60 6.84 -6.78
CA VAL A 6 -11.25 6.07 -5.71
C VAL A 6 -10.89 4.61 -5.86
N ILE A 7 -10.54 3.97 -4.76
CA ILE A 7 -10.18 2.56 -4.75
C ILE A 7 -11.34 1.77 -4.16
N TYR A 8 -11.75 0.74 -4.91
CA TYR A 8 -12.84 -0.13 -4.50
C TYR A 8 -12.34 -1.54 -4.29
N LEU A 9 -12.78 -2.15 -3.20
CA LEU A 9 -12.57 -3.57 -2.94
C LEU A 9 -13.91 -4.16 -2.56
N GLN A 10 -14.26 -5.28 -3.23
CA GLN A 10 -15.54 -5.95 -3.03
C GLN A 10 -16.73 -5.01 -3.24
N ASP A 11 -16.61 -4.17 -4.28
CA ASP A 11 -17.67 -3.23 -4.69
C ASP A 11 -17.98 -2.15 -3.66
N ALA A 12 -17.11 -1.95 -2.68
CA ALA A 12 -17.27 -0.90 -1.69
C ALA A 12 -16.08 0.06 -1.75
N PRO A 13 -16.31 1.38 -1.70
CA PRO A 13 -15.20 2.31 -1.68
C PRO A 13 -14.45 2.21 -0.36
N MET A 14 -13.14 2.33 -0.42
CA MET A 14 -12.32 2.35 0.78
C MET A 14 -12.01 3.78 1.19
N ASP A 15 -12.16 4.05 2.47
CA ASP A 15 -11.84 5.36 3.04
C ASP A 15 -10.36 5.38 3.41
N LEU A 16 -9.53 5.79 2.45
CA LEU A 16 -8.09 5.80 2.60
C LEU A 16 -7.56 7.22 2.57
N THR A 17 -6.53 7.49 3.40
CA THR A 17 -5.80 8.74 3.28
C THR A 17 -5.01 8.75 1.96
N PRO A 18 -4.59 9.95 1.48
CA PRO A 18 -3.81 10.01 0.25
C PRO A 18 -2.55 9.13 0.27
N ARG A 19 -1.88 9.03 1.41
CA ARG A 19 -0.68 8.19 1.52
C ARG A 19 -1.02 6.71 1.50
N GLU A 20 -2.12 6.33 2.14
CA GLU A 20 -2.60 4.95 2.09
C GLU A 20 -3.01 4.58 0.67
N GLN A 21 -3.65 5.49 -0.06
CA GLN A 21 -4.00 5.26 -1.45
C GLN A 21 -2.76 5.07 -2.31
N ALA A 22 -1.74 5.92 -2.10
CA ALA A 22 -0.51 5.81 -2.87
C ALA A 22 0.18 4.48 -2.62
N LEU A 23 0.21 4.03 -1.36
CA LEU A 23 0.79 2.74 -1.03
C LEU A 23 0.03 1.59 -1.68
N LEU A 24 -1.29 1.61 -1.58
CA LEU A 24 -2.10 0.55 -2.15
C LEU A 24 -1.97 0.49 -3.67
N ARG A 25 -1.96 1.66 -4.33
CA ARG A 25 -1.78 1.70 -5.78
C ARG A 25 -0.43 1.15 -6.21
N ALA A 26 0.62 1.48 -5.47
CA ALA A 26 1.95 0.97 -5.77
C ALA A 26 1.97 -0.55 -5.70
N LEU A 27 1.33 -1.12 -4.69
CA LEU A 27 1.28 -2.56 -4.52
C LEU A 27 0.37 -3.22 -5.55
N LEU A 28 -0.74 -2.58 -5.90
CA LEU A 28 -1.66 -3.13 -6.91
C LEU A 28 -1.07 -3.11 -8.32
N ALA A 29 -0.14 -2.19 -8.58
CA ALA A 29 0.52 -2.13 -9.88
C ALA A 29 1.38 -3.37 -10.12
N GLN A 30 1.83 -4.04 -9.05
CA GLN A 30 2.65 -5.23 -9.15
C GLN A 30 2.16 -6.26 -8.13
N PRO A 31 0.98 -6.85 -8.36
CA PRO A 31 0.41 -7.78 -7.38
C PRO A 31 1.28 -9.02 -7.21
N GLY A 32 1.42 -9.45 -5.96
CA GLY A 32 2.23 -10.62 -5.64
C GLY A 32 3.72 -10.39 -5.70
N ARG A 33 4.17 -9.15 -5.98
CA ARG A 33 5.58 -8.83 -6.07
C ARG A 33 5.99 -7.96 -4.90
N ALA A 34 7.10 -8.31 -4.26
CA ALA A 34 7.61 -7.56 -3.11
C ALA A 34 8.25 -6.25 -3.58
N LEU A 35 7.87 -5.15 -2.93
CA LEU A 35 8.46 -3.85 -3.17
C LEU A 35 9.27 -3.44 -1.95
N PRO A 36 10.53 -3.01 -2.12
CA PRO A 36 11.36 -2.61 -0.99
C PRO A 36 10.80 -1.37 -0.30
N LYS A 37 11.08 -1.24 0.98
CA LYS A 37 10.63 -0.09 1.78
C LYS A 37 11.08 1.23 1.16
N GLU A 38 12.30 1.29 0.67
CA GLU A 38 12.85 2.50 0.06
C GLU A 38 12.05 2.92 -1.17
N ARG A 39 11.67 1.95 -1.99
CA ARG A 39 10.88 2.21 -3.18
C ARG A 39 9.49 2.71 -2.81
N LEU A 40 8.88 2.09 -1.81
CA LEU A 40 7.56 2.53 -1.35
C LEU A 40 7.62 3.92 -0.74
N TYR A 41 8.69 4.23 -0.03
CA TYR A 41 8.85 5.56 0.53
C TYR A 41 8.86 6.62 -0.57
N GLU A 42 9.60 6.37 -1.66
CA GLU A 42 9.65 7.31 -2.77
C GLU A 42 8.29 7.53 -3.41
N LEU A 43 7.48 6.48 -3.49
CA LEU A 43 6.16 6.55 -4.12
C LEU A 43 5.12 7.18 -3.21
N VAL A 44 5.22 6.97 -1.92
CA VAL A 44 4.24 7.46 -0.95
C VAL A 44 4.58 8.87 -0.45
N PHE A 45 5.87 9.18 -0.37
CA PHE A 45 6.36 10.48 0.11
C PHE A 45 7.24 11.15 -0.94
N PRO A 46 6.70 11.44 -2.13
CA PRO A 46 7.52 12.04 -3.19
C PRO A 46 8.03 13.41 -2.79
N GLY A 47 9.29 13.69 -3.11
CA GLY A 47 9.88 14.99 -2.84
C GLY A 47 10.35 15.23 -1.42
N GLN A 48 10.26 14.23 -0.55
CA GLN A 48 10.76 14.37 0.81
C GLN A 48 12.28 14.27 0.83
N SER A 49 12.92 15.27 1.42
CA SER A 49 14.38 15.31 1.45
C SER A 49 14.95 14.59 2.67
N GLU A 50 14.21 14.53 3.75
CA GLU A 50 14.63 13.78 4.94
C GLU A 50 14.06 12.38 4.87
N VAL A 51 14.96 11.40 4.83
CA VAL A 51 14.56 10.02 4.65
C VAL A 51 14.31 9.38 6.01
N GLN A 52 13.05 9.07 6.26
CA GLN A 52 12.66 8.31 7.44
C GLN A 52 11.81 7.15 6.97
N TYR A 53 12.49 6.07 6.62
CA TYR A 53 11.78 4.91 6.07
C TYR A 53 10.77 4.34 7.05
N GLU A 54 10.94 4.59 8.33
CA GLU A 54 9.98 4.15 9.34
C GLU A 54 8.58 4.73 9.13
N ALA A 55 8.48 5.86 8.44
CA ALA A 55 7.17 6.44 8.13
C ALA A 55 6.33 5.51 7.28
N ILE A 56 6.97 4.70 6.43
CA ILE A 56 6.26 3.71 5.63
C ILE A 56 5.60 2.66 6.53
N GLU A 57 6.26 2.28 7.62
CA GLU A 57 5.72 1.26 8.51
C GLU A 57 4.38 1.70 9.13
N VAL A 58 4.24 3.00 9.43
CA VAL A 58 2.99 3.54 9.95
C VAL A 58 1.88 3.43 8.90
N VAL A 59 2.19 3.82 7.65
CA VAL A 59 1.22 3.76 6.57
C VAL A 59 0.82 2.31 6.29
N VAL A 60 1.80 1.40 6.28
CA VAL A 60 1.56 -0.02 6.08
C VAL A 60 0.63 -0.56 7.17
N TYR A 61 0.90 -0.20 8.42
CA TYR A 61 0.09 -0.67 9.54
C TYR A 61 -1.37 -0.24 9.41
N ARG A 62 -1.58 1.04 9.07
CA ARG A 62 -2.93 1.57 8.91
C ARG A 62 -3.65 0.93 7.74
N LEU A 63 -2.96 0.79 6.62
CA LEU A 63 -3.56 0.17 5.44
C LEU A 63 -3.89 -1.29 5.70
N ARG A 64 -3.00 -2.02 6.39
CA ARG A 64 -3.24 -3.43 6.72
C ARG A 64 -4.53 -3.58 7.52
N LYS A 65 -4.77 -2.70 8.48
CA LYS A 65 -5.99 -2.75 9.27
C LYS A 65 -7.23 -2.52 8.40
N LYS A 66 -7.15 -1.58 7.47
CA LYS A 66 -8.28 -1.27 6.60
C LYS A 66 -8.57 -2.37 5.60
N LEU A 67 -7.57 -3.18 5.27
CA LEU A 67 -7.74 -4.29 4.34
C LEU A 67 -8.34 -5.53 5.00
N THR A 68 -8.44 -5.55 6.31
CA THR A 68 -8.99 -6.70 7.03
C THR A 68 -10.41 -6.97 6.56
N GLY A 69 -10.68 -8.22 6.16
CA GLY A 69 -11.99 -8.63 5.70
C GLY A 69 -12.31 -8.32 4.26
N THR A 70 -11.36 -7.74 3.52
CA THR A 70 -11.59 -7.40 2.10
C THR A 70 -11.14 -8.48 1.13
N GLY A 71 -10.44 -9.51 1.61
CA GLY A 71 -9.84 -10.52 0.74
C GLY A 71 -8.45 -10.14 0.28
N ALA A 72 -7.97 -8.95 0.60
CA ALA A 72 -6.62 -8.51 0.31
C ALA A 72 -5.78 -8.54 1.58
N THR A 73 -4.54 -8.98 1.48
CA THR A 73 -3.63 -9.08 2.61
C THR A 73 -2.32 -8.40 2.27
N LEU A 74 -1.90 -7.46 3.10
CA LEU A 74 -0.61 -6.80 2.97
C LEU A 74 0.40 -7.59 3.78
N MET A 75 1.38 -8.17 3.10
CA MET A 75 2.37 -9.01 3.73
C MET A 75 3.71 -8.30 3.84
N THR A 76 4.38 -8.51 4.97
CA THR A 76 5.73 -8.04 5.18
C THR A 76 6.68 -9.21 4.94
N LEU A 77 7.62 -9.01 4.01
CA LEU A 77 8.65 -10.00 3.73
C LEU A 77 9.98 -9.47 4.22
N ARG A 78 10.50 -10.11 5.25
CA ARG A 78 11.74 -9.67 5.89
C ARG A 78 12.87 -9.66 4.87
N GLY A 79 13.55 -8.51 4.75
CA GLY A 79 14.65 -8.35 3.83
C GLY A 79 14.26 -8.08 2.38
N LEU A 80 12.98 -8.21 2.04
CA LEU A 80 12.51 -7.99 0.67
C LEU A 80 11.56 -6.79 0.55
N GLY A 81 10.75 -6.55 1.58
CA GLY A 81 9.80 -5.43 1.56
C GLY A 81 8.39 -5.88 1.82
N TYR A 82 7.46 -5.32 1.04
CA TYR A 82 6.03 -5.56 1.23
C TYR A 82 5.40 -6.01 -0.07
N LEU A 83 4.36 -6.82 0.04
CA LEU A 83 3.57 -7.20 -1.13
C LEU A 83 2.10 -7.27 -0.77
N LEU A 84 1.26 -7.15 -1.78
CA LEU A 84 -0.18 -7.32 -1.62
C LEU A 84 -0.59 -8.63 -2.26
N LYS A 85 -1.28 -9.45 -1.47
CA LYS A 85 -1.83 -10.70 -1.92
C LYS A 85 -3.35 -10.58 -1.90
N THR A 86 -3.99 -10.95 -2.99
CA THR A 86 -5.44 -10.93 -3.07
C THR A 86 -5.97 -12.33 -3.24
N GLU A 87 -7.12 -12.59 -2.67
CA GLU A 87 -7.82 -13.84 -2.89
C GLU A 87 -8.57 -13.74 -4.22
N THR A 88 -8.46 -14.79 -4.98
CA THR A 88 -9.17 -14.87 -6.27
C THR A 88 -10.19 -15.98 -6.26
#